data_ea960e036312d99ea8e12d819e34ec9b
#
_entry.id   ea960e036312d99ea8e12d819e34ec9b
#
_cell.length_a   1.000
_cell.length_b   1.000
_cell.length_c   1.000
_cell.angle_alpha   90.00
_cell.angle_beta   90.00
_cell.angle_gamma   90.00
#
_symmetry.space_group_name_H-M   'P 1'
#
loop_
_entity.id
_entity.type
_entity.pdbx_description
1 polymer ?
#
loop_
_entity_poly.entity_id
_entity_poly.type
_entity_poly.pdbx_seq_one_letter_code
_entity_poly.pdbx_strand_id
1 'polypeptide(L)'
;MRLRFLIYAVCLAGVMMTACNKPYDGEGELEFIWFEVSGKVVNMAGAPVKGITVMAESAESVETAHDGSFTVNGGGKPTETTMVSFVDRDDDGKKYVSRTVMVDLVKYKDGHGWNKGYYRNRDAVVVTLTEEAVITPPTFDSGSLPEEQQ
;
A
#
# COMPACT_ATOMS: atom_id res chain seq x y z
N MET A 1 -64.72 -39.87 -5.72
CA MET A 1 -63.31 -39.80 -6.23
C MET A 1 -62.71 -38.40 -6.33
N ARG A 2 -63.45 -37.36 -5.92
CA ARG A 2 -62.97 -35.95 -6.01
C ARG A 2 -62.45 -35.38 -4.70
N LEU A 3 -62.66 -36.05 -3.57
CA LEU A 3 -62.29 -35.56 -2.27
C LEU A 3 -60.84 -35.94 -1.85
N ARG A 4 -60.26 -36.93 -2.47
CA ARG A 4 -58.89 -37.38 -2.16
C ARG A 4 -57.79 -36.54 -2.79
N PHE A 5 -58.09 -35.81 -3.91
CA PHE A 5 -57.17 -34.95 -4.58
C PHE A 5 -56.96 -33.57 -3.90
N LEU A 6 -57.96 -33.12 -3.13
CA LEU A 6 -57.88 -31.85 -2.42
C LEU A 6 -56.97 -31.89 -1.20
N ILE A 7 -56.81 -33.08 -0.56
CA ILE A 7 -55.96 -33.24 0.61
C ILE A 7 -54.48 -33.28 0.23
N TYR A 8 -54.14 -33.80 -0.96
CA TYR A 8 -52.74 -33.78 -1.43
C TYR A 8 -52.27 -32.40 -1.89
N ALA A 9 -53.17 -31.56 -2.38
CA ALA A 9 -52.84 -30.21 -2.83
C ALA A 9 -52.54 -29.28 -1.64
N VAL A 10 -53.15 -29.51 -0.47
CA VAL A 10 -52.92 -28.68 0.72
C VAL A 10 -51.61 -29.07 1.45
N CYS A 11 -51.18 -30.34 1.37
CA CYS A 11 -49.91 -30.75 1.98
C CYS A 11 -48.68 -30.32 1.17
N LEU A 12 -48.81 -30.03 -0.12
CA LEU A 12 -47.66 -29.56 -0.92
C LEU A 12 -47.39 -28.05 -0.79
N ALA A 13 -48.38 -27.27 -0.34
CA ALA A 13 -48.23 -25.84 -0.15
C ALA A 13 -47.62 -25.47 1.23
N GLY A 14 -47.50 -26.42 2.15
CA GLY A 14 -47.04 -26.18 3.52
C GLY A 14 -45.53 -26.34 3.77
N VAL A 15 -44.76 -26.78 2.74
CA VAL A 15 -43.33 -27.13 2.97
C VAL A 15 -42.37 -26.05 2.45
N MET A 16 -42.88 -24.96 1.86
CA MET A 16 -42.04 -23.95 1.24
C MET A 16 -41.82 -22.64 2.07
N MET A 17 -42.03 -22.67 3.37
CA MET A 17 -41.83 -21.46 4.19
C MET A 17 -41.03 -21.72 5.48
N THR A 18 -40.00 -22.54 5.41
CA THR A 18 -38.91 -22.47 6.38
C THR A 18 -37.57 -22.32 5.67
N ALA A 19 -37.47 -21.35 4.75
CA ALA A 19 -36.19 -20.74 4.52
C ALA A 19 -35.85 -19.99 5.82
N CYS A 20 -35.05 -20.62 6.67
CA CYS A 20 -34.43 -19.97 7.79
C CYS A 20 -33.69 -18.75 7.25
N ASN A 21 -34.30 -17.59 7.33
CA ASN A 21 -33.58 -16.36 7.54
C ASN A 21 -32.96 -16.49 8.92
N LYS A 22 -31.85 -17.23 9.04
CA LYS A 22 -30.91 -16.86 10.08
C LYS A 22 -30.51 -15.43 9.74
N PRO A 23 -30.78 -14.45 10.63
CA PRO A 23 -30.09 -13.19 10.49
C PRO A 23 -28.61 -13.60 10.40
N TYR A 24 -27.94 -13.17 9.34
CA TYR A 24 -26.51 -13.21 9.25
C TYR A 24 -26.06 -12.35 10.44
N ASP A 25 -25.77 -13.00 11.57
CA ASP A 25 -25.04 -12.41 12.67
C ASP A 25 -23.68 -12.08 12.06
N GLY A 26 -23.62 -10.87 11.47
CA GLY A 26 -22.43 -10.34 10.85
C GLY A 26 -21.34 -10.28 11.91
N GLU A 27 -20.60 -11.36 12.02
CA GLU A 27 -19.35 -11.36 12.75
C GLU A 27 -18.45 -10.32 12.08
N GLY A 28 -18.42 -9.13 12.72
CA GLY A 28 -17.57 -8.03 12.39
C GLY A 28 -18.03 -7.27 11.14
N GLU A 29 -18.75 -6.17 11.33
CA GLU A 29 -18.72 -5.11 10.32
C GLU A 29 -17.26 -4.88 9.96
N LEU A 30 -16.90 -5.12 8.69
CA LEU A 30 -15.57 -4.85 8.20
C LEU A 30 -15.33 -3.35 8.33
N GLU A 31 -14.75 -2.96 9.46
CA GLU A 31 -14.36 -1.58 9.67
C GLU A 31 -13.27 -1.20 8.69
N PHE A 32 -13.40 -0.03 8.09
CA PHE A 32 -12.51 0.47 7.06
C PHE A 32 -12.20 1.93 7.31
N ILE A 33 -10.97 2.34 6.99
CA ILE A 33 -10.55 3.74 6.99
C ILE A 33 -9.98 4.11 5.62
N TRP A 34 -10.06 5.38 5.29
CA TRP A 34 -9.27 6.00 4.23
C TRP A 34 -8.12 6.78 4.84
N PHE A 35 -6.97 6.76 4.20
CA PHE A 35 -5.85 7.57 4.64
C PHE A 35 -5.13 8.25 3.47
N GLU A 36 -4.52 9.38 3.78
CA GLU A 36 -3.64 10.13 2.91
C GLU A 36 -2.30 10.34 3.63
N VAL A 37 -1.19 9.99 2.98
CA VAL A 37 0.16 10.32 3.47
C VAL A 37 0.83 11.23 2.46
N SER A 38 1.25 12.39 2.91
CA SER A 38 1.96 13.37 2.10
C SER A 38 3.29 13.75 2.71
N GLY A 39 4.26 14.12 1.88
CA GLY A 39 5.58 14.48 2.35
C GLY A 39 6.53 14.86 1.22
N LYS A 40 7.83 14.81 1.54
CA LYS A 40 8.93 15.07 0.61
C LYS A 40 10.05 14.06 0.73
N VAL A 41 10.67 13.75 -0.40
CA VAL A 41 11.89 12.97 -0.50
C VAL A 41 13.04 13.90 -0.85
N VAL A 42 14.12 13.81 -0.08
CA VAL A 42 15.35 14.58 -0.29
C VAL A 42 16.57 13.67 -0.26
N ASN A 43 17.66 14.08 -0.86
CA ASN A 43 18.95 13.41 -0.74
C ASN A 43 19.71 13.87 0.52
N MET A 44 20.91 13.34 0.74
CA MET A 44 21.76 13.68 1.88
C MET A 44 22.18 15.16 1.92
N ALA A 45 22.15 15.86 0.78
CA ALA A 45 22.42 17.29 0.69
C ALA A 45 21.16 18.16 0.92
N GLY A 46 19.99 17.54 1.16
CA GLY A 46 18.71 18.21 1.34
C GLY A 46 18.04 18.62 0.01
N ALA A 47 18.62 18.27 -1.13
CA ALA A 47 18.01 18.55 -2.42
C ALA A 47 16.83 17.57 -2.70
N PRO A 48 15.74 18.05 -3.35
CA PRO A 48 14.60 17.20 -3.66
C PRO A 48 14.98 16.08 -4.65
N VAL A 49 14.37 14.90 -4.44
CA VAL A 49 14.55 13.74 -5.31
C VAL A 49 13.23 13.43 -6.00
N LYS A 50 13.21 13.53 -7.33
CA LYS A 50 12.04 13.18 -8.15
C LYS A 50 12.14 11.71 -8.60
N GLY A 51 11.00 11.11 -9.05
CA GLY A 51 10.98 9.78 -9.68
C GLY A 51 11.05 8.61 -8.71
N ILE A 52 11.09 8.87 -7.40
CA ILE A 52 11.05 7.81 -6.40
C ILE A 52 9.64 7.24 -6.31
N THR A 53 9.52 5.93 -6.50
CA THR A 53 8.25 5.22 -6.32
C THR A 53 7.93 5.13 -4.82
N VAL A 54 6.80 5.69 -4.44
CA VAL A 54 6.28 5.68 -3.06
C VAL A 54 5.11 4.72 -2.99
N MET A 55 5.17 3.78 -2.07
CA MET A 55 4.16 2.74 -1.87
C MET A 55 3.74 2.71 -0.42
N ALA A 56 2.44 2.65 -0.16
CA ALA A 56 1.89 2.35 1.16
C ALA A 56 1.04 1.09 1.11
N GLU A 57 0.80 0.46 2.25
CA GLU A 57 -0.04 -0.72 2.32
C GLU A 57 -1.46 -0.39 1.85
N SER A 58 -1.99 -1.24 0.95
CA SER A 58 -3.34 -1.07 0.37
C SER A 58 -3.58 0.27 -0.34
N ALA A 59 -2.52 0.83 -0.95
CA ALA A 59 -2.56 2.07 -1.71
C ALA A 59 -1.99 1.87 -3.12
N GLU A 60 -2.43 2.69 -4.06
CA GLU A 60 -1.73 2.82 -5.35
C GLU A 60 -0.37 3.48 -5.15
N SER A 61 0.64 2.98 -5.87
CA SER A 61 1.96 3.60 -5.86
C SER A 61 1.94 4.92 -6.64
N VAL A 62 2.70 5.88 -6.14
CA VAL A 62 2.90 7.18 -6.80
C VAL A 62 4.39 7.45 -6.96
N GLU A 63 4.75 8.37 -7.83
CA GLU A 63 6.13 8.84 -7.97
C GLU A 63 6.28 10.24 -7.36
N THR A 64 7.45 10.52 -6.80
CA THR A 64 7.75 11.86 -6.31
C THR A 64 7.82 12.86 -7.45
N ALA A 65 7.24 14.04 -7.24
CA ALA A 65 7.25 15.15 -8.18
C ALA A 65 8.65 15.79 -8.28
N HIS A 66 8.78 16.76 -9.18
CA HIS A 66 10.06 17.45 -9.43
C HIS A 66 10.64 18.13 -8.17
N ASP A 67 9.80 18.58 -7.27
CA ASP A 67 10.17 19.18 -5.98
C ASP A 67 10.32 18.16 -4.84
N GLY A 68 10.34 16.88 -5.18
CA GLY A 68 10.42 15.76 -4.24
C GLY A 68 9.12 15.45 -3.49
N SER A 69 8.04 16.19 -3.72
CA SER A 69 6.78 15.98 -3.02
C SER A 69 6.06 14.71 -3.50
N PHE A 70 5.28 14.12 -2.59
CA PHE A 70 4.41 12.99 -2.88
C PHE A 70 3.12 13.08 -2.05
N THR A 71 2.08 12.44 -2.54
CA THR A 71 0.84 12.17 -1.81
C THR A 71 0.33 10.80 -2.24
N VAL A 72 0.28 9.86 -1.30
CA VAL A 72 -0.24 8.51 -1.50
C VAL A 72 -1.54 8.33 -0.73
N ASN A 73 -2.56 7.81 -1.41
CA ASN A 73 -3.89 7.58 -0.84
C ASN A 73 -4.14 6.08 -0.77
N GLY A 74 -4.62 5.62 0.36
CA GLY A 74 -4.93 4.23 0.59
C GLY A 74 -6.10 4.03 1.52
N GLY A 75 -6.36 2.78 1.83
CA GLY A 75 -7.41 2.43 2.76
C GLY A 75 -7.28 0.99 3.23
N GLY A 76 -7.90 0.68 4.36
CA GLY A 76 -7.80 -0.65 4.94
C GLY A 76 -8.43 -0.73 6.32
N LYS A 77 -8.03 -1.73 7.07
CA LYS A 77 -8.46 -1.88 8.47
C LYS A 77 -8.03 -0.66 9.28
N PRO A 78 -8.82 -0.26 10.29
CA PRO A 78 -8.44 0.83 11.19
C PRO A 78 -7.06 0.59 11.80
N THR A 79 -6.19 1.58 11.64
CA THR A 79 -4.84 1.57 12.18
C THR A 79 -4.40 2.99 12.53
N GLU A 80 -3.51 3.12 13.49
CA GLU A 80 -2.89 4.40 13.86
C GLU A 80 -1.57 4.66 13.13
N THR A 81 -1.08 3.67 12.39
CA THR A 81 0.18 3.76 11.65
C THR A 81 0.06 3.06 10.31
N THR A 82 0.87 3.49 9.33
CA THR A 82 1.05 2.78 8.06
C THR A 82 2.53 2.76 7.67
N MET A 83 2.95 1.71 6.98
CA MET A 83 4.28 1.63 6.42
C MET A 83 4.30 2.25 5.02
N VAL A 84 5.28 3.11 4.77
CA VAL A 84 5.50 3.73 3.47
C VAL A 84 6.90 3.40 3.00
N SER A 85 6.99 2.79 1.82
CA SER A 85 8.25 2.37 1.20
C SER A 85 8.59 3.28 0.03
N PHE A 86 9.86 3.62 -0.08
CA PHE A 86 10.46 4.48 -1.10
C PHE A 86 11.47 3.66 -1.88
N VAL A 87 11.23 3.49 -3.17
CA VAL A 87 12.03 2.64 -4.05
C VAL A 87 12.39 3.43 -5.31
N ASP A 88 13.68 3.49 -5.60
CA ASP A 88 14.18 4.01 -6.84
C ASP A 88 14.06 2.95 -7.94
N ARG A 89 13.20 3.20 -8.93
CA ARG A 89 12.94 2.29 -10.03
C ARG A 89 13.38 2.83 -11.38
N ASP A 90 13.71 4.11 -11.43
CA ASP A 90 14.19 4.70 -12.67
C ASP A 90 15.68 4.39 -12.89
N ASP A 91 16.17 4.65 -14.10
CA ASP A 91 17.54 4.40 -14.52
C ASP A 91 18.16 5.71 -15.03
N ASP A 92 17.95 6.79 -14.29
CA ASP A 92 18.43 8.14 -14.63
C ASP A 92 19.92 8.36 -14.33
N GLY A 93 20.64 7.29 -13.97
CA GLY A 93 22.07 7.27 -13.68
C GLY A 93 22.45 7.54 -12.24
N LYS A 94 21.48 7.81 -11.36
CA LYS A 94 21.64 7.88 -9.90
C LYS A 94 20.71 6.85 -9.26
N LYS A 95 21.26 6.00 -8.43
CA LYS A 95 20.50 4.99 -7.71
C LYS A 95 20.43 5.33 -6.23
N TYR A 96 19.23 5.25 -5.67
CA TYR A 96 19.01 5.47 -4.25
C TYR A 96 18.67 4.17 -3.52
N VAL A 97 19.21 4.03 -2.32
CA VAL A 97 18.91 2.89 -1.45
C VAL A 97 17.45 2.95 -1.02
N SER A 98 16.70 1.87 -1.21
CA SER A 98 15.31 1.77 -0.79
C SER A 98 15.17 1.96 0.71
N ARG A 99 14.11 2.65 1.12
CA ARG A 99 13.83 2.94 2.53
C ARG A 99 12.36 2.73 2.85
N THR A 100 12.06 2.18 4.01
CA THR A 100 10.70 2.08 4.57
C THR A 100 10.64 2.86 5.87
N VAL A 101 9.57 3.62 6.04
CA VAL A 101 9.29 4.37 7.26
C VAL A 101 7.90 4.04 7.78
N MET A 102 7.72 4.09 9.09
CA MET A 102 6.42 4.01 9.72
C MET A 102 5.89 5.42 9.92
N VAL A 103 4.64 5.66 9.55
CA VAL A 103 3.99 6.96 9.58
C VAL A 103 2.78 6.90 10.49
N ASP A 104 2.74 7.78 11.49
CA ASP A 104 1.61 7.94 12.39
C ASP A 104 0.44 8.63 11.67
N LEU A 105 -0.74 8.05 11.81
CA LEU A 105 -1.97 8.55 11.23
C LEU A 105 -2.86 9.16 12.31
N VAL A 106 -3.47 10.29 11.99
CA VAL A 106 -4.46 10.94 12.84
C VAL A 106 -5.77 11.13 12.09
N LYS A 107 -6.88 10.83 12.74
CA LYS A 107 -8.20 11.06 12.18
C LYS A 107 -8.43 12.57 12.05
N TYR A 108 -8.85 13.00 10.86
CA TYR A 108 -9.21 14.40 10.60
C TYR A 108 -10.68 14.58 10.17
N LYS A 109 -11.34 13.48 9.78
CA LYS A 109 -12.75 13.51 9.41
C LYS A 109 -13.43 12.20 9.80
N ASP A 110 -14.63 12.28 10.35
CA ASP A 110 -15.44 11.12 10.66
C ASP A 110 -16.02 10.47 9.41
N GLY A 111 -16.19 9.16 9.48
CA GLY A 111 -16.90 8.35 8.50
C GLY A 111 -18.31 8.00 8.97
N HIS A 112 -19.00 7.17 8.19
CA HIS A 112 -20.33 6.65 8.50
C HIS A 112 -20.41 5.15 8.22
N GLY A 113 -21.10 4.41 9.09
CA GLY A 113 -21.26 2.96 8.97
C GLY A 113 -19.92 2.23 9.05
N TRP A 114 -19.63 1.41 8.04
CA TRP A 114 -18.39 0.64 7.92
C TRP A 114 -17.13 1.52 7.73
N ASN A 115 -17.28 2.74 7.19
CA ASN A 115 -16.18 3.70 7.08
C ASN A 115 -16.01 4.42 8.42
N LYS A 116 -14.92 4.12 9.13
CA LYS A 116 -14.59 4.70 10.46
C LYS A 116 -13.92 6.06 10.38
N GLY A 117 -13.64 6.56 9.19
CA GLY A 117 -13.16 7.92 8.98
C GLY A 117 -12.01 8.04 8.01
N TYR A 118 -11.54 9.28 7.93
CA TYR A 118 -10.44 9.69 7.07
C TYR A 118 -9.26 10.12 7.94
N TYR A 119 -8.09 9.63 7.59
CA TYR A 119 -6.86 9.81 8.35
C TYR A 119 -5.80 10.47 7.49
N ARG A 120 -4.85 11.14 8.11
CA ARG A 120 -3.67 11.70 7.45
C ARG A 120 -2.45 11.56 8.35
N ASN A 121 -1.25 11.70 7.79
CA ASN A 121 -0.05 11.74 8.61
C ASN A 121 -0.12 12.87 9.64
N ARG A 122 0.32 12.58 10.87
CA ARG A 122 0.34 13.53 11.98
C ARG A 122 1.29 14.69 11.70
N ASP A 123 2.51 14.34 11.30
CA ASP A 123 3.60 15.28 11.05
C ASP A 123 4.02 15.23 9.58
N ALA A 124 4.67 16.29 9.11
CA ALA A 124 5.22 16.32 7.76
C ALA A 124 6.27 15.21 7.59
N VAL A 125 6.07 14.33 6.61
CA VAL A 125 6.99 13.24 6.31
C VAL A 125 8.10 13.76 5.41
N VAL A 126 9.33 13.82 5.94
CA VAL A 126 10.53 14.12 5.15
C VAL A 126 11.44 12.90 5.19
N VAL A 127 11.69 12.32 4.03
CA VAL A 127 12.52 11.11 3.91
C VAL A 127 13.82 11.47 3.19
N THR A 128 14.93 11.22 3.87
CA THR A 128 16.27 11.37 3.27
C THR A 128 16.71 10.03 2.69
N LEU A 129 17.02 9.99 1.39
CA LEU A 129 17.58 8.84 0.71
C LEU A 129 19.09 9.00 0.52
N THR A 130 19.79 7.88 0.61
CA THR A 130 21.23 7.77 0.36
C THR A 130 21.46 7.24 -1.05
N GLU A 131 22.34 7.85 -1.82
CA GLU A 131 22.75 7.33 -3.12
C GLU A 131 23.51 6.01 -2.92
N GLU A 132 23.27 5.01 -3.77
CA GLU A 132 24.06 3.78 -3.79
C GLU A 132 25.50 4.11 -4.22
N ALA A 133 26.47 3.55 -3.51
CA ALA A 133 27.88 3.67 -3.91
C ALA A 133 28.08 2.92 -5.25
N VAL A 134 28.53 3.62 -6.27
CA VAL A 134 28.98 2.98 -7.51
C VAL A 134 30.27 2.22 -7.20
N ILE A 135 30.17 0.91 -7.02
CA ILE A 135 31.34 0.05 -6.93
C ILE A 135 31.89 -0.09 -8.35
N THR A 136 32.84 0.78 -8.72
CA THR A 136 33.64 0.57 -9.92
C THR A 136 34.51 -0.67 -9.67
N PRO A 137 34.31 -1.78 -10.40
CA PRO A 137 35.18 -2.93 -10.25
C PRO A 137 36.63 -2.50 -10.51
N PRO A 138 37.61 -3.01 -9.76
CA PRO A 138 39.00 -2.69 -10.01
C PRO A 138 39.34 -3.04 -11.46
N THR A 139 39.81 -2.05 -12.20
CA THR A 139 40.36 -2.27 -13.53
C THR A 139 41.59 -3.12 -13.34
N PHE A 140 41.49 -4.40 -13.66
CA PHE A 140 42.67 -5.23 -13.79
C PHE A 140 43.43 -4.70 -15.02
N ASP A 141 44.44 -3.90 -14.74
CA ASP A 141 45.44 -3.56 -15.75
C ASP A 141 46.13 -4.89 -16.15
N SER A 142 45.84 -5.32 -17.38
CA SER A 142 46.52 -6.47 -18.00
C SER A 142 47.96 -6.04 -18.33
N GLY A 143 48.67 -5.57 -17.32
CA GLY A 143 50.08 -5.22 -17.41
C GLY A 143 50.85 -6.48 -17.83
N SER A 144 51.25 -6.47 -19.06
CA SER A 144 52.36 -7.22 -19.69
C SER A 144 52.98 -8.30 -18.82
N LEU A 145 52.72 -9.56 -19.19
CA LEU A 145 53.54 -10.67 -18.79
C LEU A 145 55.00 -10.33 -19.18
N PRO A 146 55.98 -10.50 -18.26
CA PRO A 146 57.38 -10.35 -18.64
C PRO A 146 57.72 -11.46 -19.67
N GLU A 147 58.23 -11.06 -20.85
CA GLU A 147 58.78 -11.97 -21.83
C GLU A 147 59.90 -12.77 -21.18
N GLU A 148 59.68 -14.07 -21.08
CA GLU A 148 60.67 -15.05 -20.68
C GLU A 148 61.77 -15.06 -21.76
N GLN A 149 62.95 -14.46 -21.43
CA GLN A 149 64.12 -14.55 -22.24
C GLN A 149 64.68 -15.98 -22.24
N GLN A 150 64.65 -16.63 -23.39
CA GLN A 150 65.40 -17.81 -23.69
C GLN A 150 66.90 -17.50 -23.87
#